data_14a09b204a7ac41f200166803f0b751c
#
_entry.id   14a09b204a7ac41f200166803f0b751c
#
_cell.length_a   1.000
_cell.length_b   1.000
_cell.length_c   1.000
_cell.angle_alpha   90.00
_cell.angle_beta   90.00
_cell.angle_gamma   90.00
#
_symmetry.space_group_name_H-M   'P 1'
#
loop_
_entity.id
_entity.type
_entity.pdbx_description
1 polymer ?
#
loop_
_entity_poly.entity_id
_entity_poly.type
_entity_poly.pdbx_seq_one_letter_code
_entity_poly.pdbx_strand_id
1 'polypeptide(L)' 'MELAYITIRFESPEEQKFVEENISNLTVYEHETWPEDSGYMSWTEFDISGCEPHDVQEPLDEVMEMWENRE' A
#
# COMPACT_ATOMS: atom_id res chain seq x y z
N MET A 1 -15.45 14.00 12.22
CA MET A 1 -14.23 13.37 11.67
C MET A 1 -14.49 12.90 10.26
N GLU A 2 -13.60 13.28 9.36
CA GLU A 2 -13.69 12.84 7.97
C GLU A 2 -13.02 11.48 7.77
N LEU A 3 -13.71 10.59 7.08
CA LEU A 3 -13.12 9.32 6.67
C LEU A 3 -12.44 9.50 5.31
N ALA A 4 -11.23 9.00 5.20
CA ALA A 4 -10.48 9.10 3.95
C ALA A 4 -9.70 7.81 3.72
N TYR A 5 -9.61 7.41 2.45
CA TYR A 5 -8.93 6.17 2.06
C TYR A 5 -8.12 6.41 0.80
N ILE A 6 -7.06 5.66 0.65
CA ILE A 6 -6.25 5.68 -0.57
C ILE A 6 -6.05 4.25 -1.07
N THR A 7 -6.18 4.05 -2.37
CA THR A 7 -6.00 2.74 -2.99
C THR A 7 -4.69 2.70 -3.75
N ILE A 8 -3.87 1.70 -3.45
CA ILE A 8 -2.60 1.47 -4.14
C ILE A 8 -2.72 0.18 -4.92
N ARG A 9 -2.31 0.20 -6.19
CA ARG A 9 -2.29 -0.99 -7.04
C ARG A 9 -0.87 -1.51 -7.14
N PHE A 10 -0.77 -2.84 -7.21
CA PHE A 10 0.53 -3.51 -7.22
C PHE A 10 0.65 -4.39 -8.45
N GLU A 11 1.89 -4.56 -8.92
CA GLU A 11 2.15 -5.40 -10.09
C GLU A 11 2.19 -6.89 -9.73
N SER A 12 2.42 -7.22 -8.47
CA SER A 12 2.49 -8.59 -8.02
C SER A 12 1.97 -8.76 -6.60
N PRO A 13 1.50 -9.96 -6.23
CA PRO A 13 1.10 -10.22 -4.85
C PRO A 13 2.27 -10.10 -3.86
N GLU A 14 3.49 -10.34 -4.32
CA GLU A 14 4.68 -10.21 -3.47
C GLU A 14 4.91 -8.75 -3.08
N GLU A 15 4.78 -7.85 -4.02
CA GLU A 15 4.90 -6.42 -3.76
C GLU A 15 3.83 -5.96 -2.77
N GLN A 16 2.59 -6.39 -2.98
CA GLN A 16 1.49 -6.07 -2.09
C GLN A 16 1.78 -6.50 -0.66
N LYS A 17 2.20 -7.74 -0.51
CA LYS A 17 2.50 -8.29 0.82
C LYS A 17 3.63 -7.53 1.48
N PHE A 18 4.69 -7.25 0.74
CA PHE A 18 5.84 -6.51 1.26
C PHE A 18 5.42 -5.13 1.75
N VAL A 19 4.64 -4.41 0.95
CA VAL A 19 4.19 -3.07 1.32
C VAL A 19 3.30 -3.12 2.55
N GLU A 20 2.36 -4.05 2.59
CA GLU A 20 1.46 -4.17 3.74
C GLU A 20 2.19 -4.50 5.04
N GLU A 21 3.26 -5.29 4.95
CA GLU A 21 4.02 -5.71 6.13
C GLU A 21 5.02 -4.67 6.61
N ASN A 22 5.48 -3.81 5.72
CA ASN A 22 6.56 -2.87 6.04
C ASN A 22 6.15 -1.41 6.11
N ILE A 23 4.96 -1.06 5.65
CA ILE A 23 4.52 0.32 5.68
C ILE A 23 4.24 0.75 7.13
N SER A 24 4.63 1.97 7.47
CA SER A 24 4.40 2.53 8.80
C SER A 24 3.28 3.57 8.74
N ASN A 25 2.60 3.75 9.86
CA ASN A 25 1.61 4.81 10.08
C ASN A 25 0.32 4.73 9.25
N LEU A 26 0.20 3.76 8.36
CA LEU A 26 -1.03 3.55 7.60
C LEU A 26 -1.59 2.17 7.93
N THR A 27 -2.91 2.08 7.99
CA THR A 27 -3.60 0.83 8.33
C THR A 27 -4.33 0.31 7.11
N VAL A 28 -4.17 -0.98 6.83
CA VAL A 28 -4.91 -1.63 5.74
C VAL A 28 -6.38 -1.68 6.12
N TYR A 29 -7.22 -1.13 5.25
CA TYR A 29 -8.65 -1.16 5.43
C TYR A 29 -9.27 -2.36 4.69
N GLU A 30 -8.85 -2.53 3.44
CA GLU A 30 -9.38 -3.58 2.59
C GLU A 30 -8.32 -3.91 1.52
N HIS A 31 -8.31 -5.14 1.04
CA HIS A 31 -7.40 -5.51 -0.03
C HIS A 31 -7.95 -6.66 -0.84
N GLU A 32 -7.41 -6.82 -2.05
CA GLU A 32 -7.71 -7.94 -2.92
C GLU A 32 -6.43 -8.36 -3.59
N THR A 33 -6.16 -9.66 -3.59
CA THR A 33 -4.91 -10.20 -4.13
C THR A 33 -5.24 -11.10 -5.32
N TRP A 34 -4.55 -10.85 -6.43
CA TRP A 34 -4.70 -11.62 -7.66
C TRP A 34 -3.35 -12.17 -8.09
N PRO A 35 -3.32 -13.38 -8.68
CA PRO A 35 -2.06 -13.91 -9.24
C PRO A 35 -1.53 -12.99 -10.33
N GLU A 36 -0.21 -12.98 -10.47
CA GLU A 36 0.48 -12.13 -11.43
C GLU A 36 0.00 -12.35 -12.87
N ASP A 37 -0.33 -13.59 -13.21
CA ASP A 37 -0.74 -13.97 -14.56
C ASP A 37 -2.26 -13.96 -14.78
N SER A 38 -3.01 -13.47 -13.80
CA SER A 38 -4.48 -13.47 -13.90
C SER A 38 -5.05 -12.39 -14.81
N GLY A 39 -4.26 -11.37 -15.11
CA GLY A 39 -4.73 -10.21 -15.86
C GLY A 39 -5.35 -9.13 -15.00
N TYR A 40 -5.44 -9.35 -13.69
CA TYR A 40 -5.94 -8.38 -12.74
C TYR A 40 -4.80 -7.88 -11.86
N MET A 41 -4.93 -6.66 -11.36
CA MET A 41 -3.95 -6.09 -10.44
C MET A 41 -4.42 -6.25 -9.01
N SER A 42 -3.53 -6.68 -8.13
CA SER A 42 -3.78 -6.66 -6.70
C SER A 42 -3.84 -5.22 -6.22
N TRP A 43 -4.64 -4.95 -5.20
CA TRP A 43 -4.75 -3.61 -4.67
C TRP A 43 -4.97 -3.65 -3.16
N THR A 44 -4.56 -2.57 -2.51
CA THR A 44 -4.77 -2.40 -1.07
C THR A 44 -5.31 -1.01 -0.82
N GLU A 45 -6.35 -0.93 -0.03
CA GLU A 45 -6.93 0.34 0.40
C GLU A 45 -6.48 0.62 1.82
N PHE A 46 -5.83 1.77 2.01
CA PHE A 46 -5.36 2.18 3.33
C PHE A 46 -6.25 3.25 3.91
N ASP A 47 -6.50 3.16 5.21
CA ASP A 47 -7.23 4.19 5.95
C ASP A 47 -6.25 5.32 6.24
N ILE A 48 -6.54 6.49 5.68
CA ILE A 48 -5.73 7.69 5.90
C ILE A 48 -6.52 8.77 6.65
N SER A 49 -7.58 8.36 7.32
CA SER A 49 -8.42 9.29 8.09
C SER A 49 -7.58 10.00 9.15
N GLY A 50 -7.67 11.31 9.17
CA GLY A 50 -6.90 12.12 10.12
C GLY A 50 -5.46 12.38 9.73
N CYS A 51 -5.00 11.84 8.60
CA CYS A 51 -3.64 12.07 8.13
C CYS A 51 -3.55 13.31 7.27
N GLU A 52 -2.42 14.01 7.36
CA GLU A 52 -2.11 15.10 6.43
C GLU A 52 -1.36 14.52 5.22
N PRO A 53 -1.29 15.26 4.09
CA PRO A 53 -0.66 14.71 2.88
C PRO A 53 0.75 14.14 3.10
N HIS A 54 1.58 14.82 3.87
CA HIS A 54 2.95 14.32 4.12
C HIS A 54 2.97 13.07 4.98
N ASP A 55 1.96 12.88 5.84
CA ASP A 55 1.85 11.67 6.68
C ASP A 55 1.53 10.44 5.84
N VAL A 56 0.98 10.63 4.65
CA VAL A 56 0.68 9.55 3.71
C VAL A 56 1.85 9.34 2.75
N GLN A 57 2.41 10.42 2.24
CA GLN A 57 3.47 10.36 1.23
C GLN A 57 4.76 9.77 1.76
N GLU A 58 5.19 10.17 2.97
CA GLU A 58 6.44 9.69 3.55
C GLU A 58 6.49 8.16 3.71
N PRO A 59 5.51 7.52 4.37
CA PRO A 59 5.57 6.06 4.50
C PRO A 59 5.47 5.34 3.17
N LEU A 60 4.74 5.88 2.20
CA LEU A 60 4.66 5.28 0.87
C LEU A 60 6.00 5.34 0.16
N ASP A 61 6.65 6.51 0.17
CA ASP A 61 7.97 6.67 -0.46
C ASP A 61 9.00 5.76 0.19
N GLU A 62 8.97 5.68 1.50
CA GLU A 62 9.89 4.84 2.27
C GLU A 62 9.75 3.37 1.93
N VAL A 63 8.52 2.86 1.96
CA VAL A 63 8.28 1.44 1.70
C VAL A 63 8.57 1.07 0.26
N MET A 64 8.28 1.96 -0.68
CA MET A 64 8.59 1.68 -2.09
C MET A 64 10.09 1.67 -2.34
N GLU A 65 10.83 2.53 -1.65
CA GLU A 65 12.29 2.50 -1.71
C GLU A 65 12.84 1.20 -1.14
N MET A 66 12.29 0.75 -0.02
CA MET A 66 12.65 -0.54 0.58
C MET A 66 12.40 -1.68 -0.39
N TRP A 67 11.27 -1.64 -1.09
CA TRP A 67 10.94 -2.67 -2.08
C TRP A 67 11.96 -2.70 -3.22
N GLU A 68 12.36 -1.55 -3.71
CA GLU A 68 13.34 -1.45 -4.79
C GLU A 68 14.73 -1.93 -4.37
N ASN A 69 15.05 -1.81 -3.09
CA ASN A 69 16.37 -2.16 -2.56
C ASN A 69 16.38 -3.45 -1.74
N ARG A 70 15.40 -4.28 -1.92
CA ARG A 70 15.14 -5.47 -1.07
C ARG A 70 16.09 -6.66 -1.30
N GLU A 71 17.18 -6.55 -1.75
CA GLU A 71 18.05 -7.70 -1.95
C GLU A 71 18.94 -8.02 -0.76
#